data_4f0dc1437eeb78dd70b69117c35a7d0c
#
_entry.id   4f0dc1437eeb78dd70b69117c35a7d0c
#
_cell.length_a   1.000
_cell.length_b   1.000
_cell.length_c   1.000
_cell.angle_alpha   90.00
_cell.angle_beta   90.00
_cell.angle_gamma   90.00
#
_symmetry.space_group_name_H-M   'P 1'
#
loop_
_entity.id
_entity.type
_entity.pdbx_description
1 polymer ?
#
loop_
_entity_poly.entity_id
_entity_poly.type
_entity_poly.pdbx_seq_one_letter_code
_entity_poly.pdbx_strand_id
1 'polypeptide(L)'
;MNTANKVGSGDEEKPEPLRPASPVKLYYVHDPMCSWCWAFRPAWTAIRRRLPKDITPKRVLGGLAPDTRQPMPEAMRTYIQDTWRGIERAVPGTKFNFEFWNRCRPRRSTYPACRAVIAAIAQGREFEEPMIEAIQRAYYLDARNPSDDETLIALGDAIGLDRERFALALNDPSTQAELLRQIEFSRTLGGRGFPSLILDDPRGYRPIDFDYNDPAVVLAQLGL
;
A
#
# COMPACT_ATOMS: atom_id res chain seq x y z
N MET A 1 -64.41 -18.67 20.66
CA MET A 1 -63.69 -17.85 19.72
C MET A 1 -62.19 -18.06 19.99
N ASN A 2 -61.58 -18.79 19.10
CA ASN A 2 -60.18 -19.30 19.26
C ASN A 2 -59.21 -18.39 18.50
N THR A 3 -58.33 -17.69 19.19
CA THR A 3 -57.25 -16.93 18.54
C THR A 3 -55.96 -17.70 18.68
N ALA A 4 -55.57 -18.38 17.61
CA ALA A 4 -54.30 -19.09 17.50
C ALA A 4 -53.13 -18.07 17.33
N ASN A 5 -52.20 -18.14 18.24
CA ASN A 5 -50.92 -17.38 18.22
C ASN A 5 -49.97 -18.06 17.22
N LYS A 6 -49.64 -17.36 16.13
CA LYS A 6 -48.63 -17.81 15.13
C LYS A 6 -47.24 -17.44 15.66
N VAL A 7 -46.48 -18.45 16.09
CA VAL A 7 -45.05 -18.33 16.39
C VAL A 7 -44.32 -18.19 15.07
N GLY A 8 -43.60 -17.08 14.88
CA GLY A 8 -42.74 -16.86 13.72
C GLY A 8 -41.56 -17.80 13.78
N SER A 9 -41.34 -18.54 12.71
CA SER A 9 -40.14 -19.32 12.45
C SER A 9 -38.99 -18.34 12.21
N GLY A 10 -38.04 -18.27 13.16
CA GLY A 10 -36.78 -17.63 12.94
C GLY A 10 -35.97 -18.46 11.91
N ASP A 11 -35.68 -17.85 10.76
CA ASP A 11 -34.76 -18.39 9.80
C ASP A 11 -33.34 -18.34 10.44
N GLU A 12 -32.86 -19.47 10.92
CA GLU A 12 -31.47 -19.64 11.30
C GLU A 12 -30.63 -19.51 10.02
N GLU A 13 -29.90 -18.40 9.89
CA GLU A 13 -28.93 -18.16 8.83
C GLU A 13 -27.87 -19.26 8.90
N LYS A 14 -27.89 -20.20 7.92
CA LYS A 14 -26.90 -21.26 7.83
C LYS A 14 -25.52 -20.64 7.64
N PRO A 15 -24.52 -21.06 8.43
CA PRO A 15 -23.16 -20.57 8.24
C PRO A 15 -22.69 -20.87 6.82
N GLU A 16 -22.15 -19.85 6.16
CA GLU A 16 -21.58 -19.95 4.81
C GLU A 16 -20.48 -21.04 4.80
N PRO A 17 -20.44 -21.93 3.80
CA PRO A 17 -19.46 -23.00 3.77
C PRO A 17 -18.05 -22.43 3.71
N LEU A 18 -17.16 -22.89 4.59
CA LEU A 18 -15.76 -22.51 4.61
C LEU A 18 -15.11 -22.78 3.24
N ARG A 19 -14.36 -21.82 2.72
CA ARG A 19 -13.56 -22.00 1.50
C ARG A 19 -12.55 -23.17 1.71
N PRO A 20 -12.21 -23.93 0.65
CA PRO A 20 -11.19 -24.97 0.77
C PRO A 20 -9.87 -24.38 1.31
N ALA A 21 -9.13 -25.18 2.07
CA ALA A 21 -7.92 -24.78 2.77
C ALA A 21 -6.87 -24.21 1.80
N SER A 22 -6.90 -22.90 1.62
CA SER A 22 -5.89 -22.12 0.90
C SER A 22 -4.88 -21.57 1.92
N PRO A 23 -3.61 -21.41 1.53
CA PRO A 23 -2.63 -20.82 2.43
C PRO A 23 -3.11 -19.42 2.87
N VAL A 24 -3.01 -19.15 4.17
CA VAL A 24 -3.39 -17.87 4.76
C VAL A 24 -2.49 -16.76 4.21
N LYS A 25 -3.07 -15.65 3.80
CA LYS A 25 -2.32 -14.49 3.28
C LYS A 25 -2.65 -13.24 4.07
N LEU A 26 -1.62 -12.46 4.34
CA LEU A 26 -1.77 -11.11 4.90
C LEU A 26 -1.46 -10.10 3.78
N TYR A 27 -2.52 -9.50 3.23
CA TYR A 27 -2.37 -8.45 2.23
C TYR A 27 -2.07 -7.12 2.90
N TYR A 28 -1.04 -6.43 2.40
CA TYR A 28 -0.71 -5.05 2.72
C TYR A 28 -1.01 -4.18 1.50
N VAL A 29 -2.14 -3.48 1.53
CA VAL A 29 -2.52 -2.52 0.48
C VAL A 29 -1.82 -1.20 0.76
N HIS A 30 -1.05 -0.72 -0.20
CA HIS A 30 -0.23 0.47 -0.02
C HIS A 30 -0.03 1.25 -1.32
N ASP A 31 0.55 2.44 -1.18
CA ASP A 31 1.09 3.23 -2.28
C ASP A 31 2.46 3.77 -1.86
N PRO A 32 3.51 3.68 -2.70
CA PRO A 32 4.86 4.15 -2.36
C PRO A 32 4.92 5.64 -1.99
N MET A 33 4.00 6.46 -2.52
CA MET A 33 3.92 7.88 -2.23
C MET A 33 2.85 8.24 -1.18
N CYS A 34 2.29 7.25 -0.47
CA CYS A 34 1.40 7.49 0.67
C CYS A 34 2.21 7.78 1.93
N SER A 35 2.05 8.97 2.51
CA SER A 35 2.80 9.42 3.71
C SER A 35 2.56 8.53 4.93
N TRP A 36 1.33 8.04 5.11
CA TRP A 36 1.00 7.10 6.16
C TRP A 36 1.62 5.71 5.92
N CYS A 37 1.79 5.30 4.64
CA CYS A 37 2.53 4.06 4.32
C CYS A 37 4.03 4.20 4.63
N TRP A 38 4.61 5.40 4.43
CA TRP A 38 5.96 5.70 4.87
C TRP A 38 6.12 5.56 6.39
N ALA A 39 5.22 6.15 7.14
CA ALA A 39 5.20 6.08 8.60
C ALA A 39 4.98 4.65 9.12
N PHE A 40 4.21 3.83 8.41
CA PHE A 40 3.93 2.44 8.81
C PHE A 40 5.08 1.46 8.52
N ARG A 41 6.06 1.84 7.75
CA ARG A 41 7.15 0.96 7.31
C ARG A 41 7.92 0.26 8.45
N PRO A 42 8.28 0.92 9.58
CA PRO A 42 8.93 0.24 10.69
C PRO A 42 8.03 -0.84 11.33
N ALA A 43 6.76 -0.52 11.58
CA ALA A 43 5.79 -1.47 12.12
C ALA A 43 5.57 -2.66 11.16
N TRP A 44 5.38 -2.39 9.86
CA TRP A 44 5.26 -3.44 8.84
C TRP A 44 6.47 -4.37 8.81
N THR A 45 7.68 -3.81 8.90
CA THR A 45 8.91 -4.60 8.95
C THR A 45 8.96 -5.50 10.19
N ALA A 46 8.55 -4.98 11.35
CA ALA A 46 8.49 -5.74 12.59
C ALA A 46 7.44 -6.85 12.55
N ILE A 47 6.27 -6.57 11.98
CA ILE A 47 5.20 -7.57 11.75
C ILE A 47 5.72 -8.68 10.87
N ARG A 48 6.26 -8.37 9.68
CA ARG A 48 6.75 -9.38 8.72
C ARG A 48 7.79 -10.34 9.31
N ARG A 49 8.66 -9.85 10.18
CA ARG A 49 9.70 -10.66 10.85
C ARG A 49 9.13 -11.67 11.84
N ARG A 50 7.92 -11.42 12.34
CA ARG A 50 7.23 -12.24 13.34
C ARG A 50 6.14 -13.12 12.76
N LEU A 51 5.78 -12.96 11.48
CA LEU A 51 4.79 -13.82 10.83
C LEU A 51 5.28 -15.25 10.80
N PRO A 52 4.43 -16.24 11.17
CA PRO A 52 4.73 -17.64 11.03
C PRO A 52 4.76 -18.04 9.55
N LYS A 53 5.37 -19.19 9.24
CA LYS A 53 5.60 -19.63 7.85
C LYS A 53 4.33 -19.93 7.07
N ASP A 54 3.24 -20.20 7.73
CA ASP A 54 1.93 -20.49 7.16
C ASP A 54 1.13 -19.24 6.78
N ILE A 55 1.58 -18.04 7.22
CA ILE A 55 1.01 -16.76 6.80
C ILE A 55 1.93 -16.08 5.78
N THR A 56 1.47 -15.99 4.54
CA THR A 56 2.25 -15.35 3.47
C THR A 56 1.92 -13.86 3.36
N PRO A 57 2.87 -12.94 3.64
CA PRO A 57 2.66 -11.52 3.40
C PRO A 57 2.67 -11.22 1.89
N LYS A 58 1.71 -10.42 1.43
CA LYS A 58 1.56 -9.98 0.04
C LYS A 58 1.33 -8.48 0.00
N ARG A 59 2.10 -7.75 -0.81
CA ARG A 59 1.81 -6.35 -1.11
C ARG A 59 0.86 -6.22 -2.29
N VAL A 60 0.03 -5.19 -2.25
CA VAL A 60 -0.88 -4.81 -3.32
C VAL A 60 -0.80 -3.30 -3.49
N LEU A 61 -0.53 -2.86 -4.70
CA LEU A 61 -0.50 -1.44 -5.02
C LEU A 61 -1.92 -0.91 -5.17
N GLY A 62 -2.26 0.06 -4.33
CA GLY A 62 -3.61 0.64 -4.30
C GLY A 62 -3.81 1.83 -5.22
N GLY A 63 -2.72 2.49 -5.67
CA GLY A 63 -2.78 3.61 -6.61
C GLY A 63 -3.56 4.81 -6.05
N LEU A 64 -2.93 5.58 -5.18
CA LEU A 64 -3.55 6.70 -4.46
C LEU A 64 -4.05 7.82 -5.37
N ALA A 65 -3.34 8.10 -6.48
CA ALA A 65 -3.70 9.17 -7.40
C ALA A 65 -3.28 8.84 -8.85
N PRO A 66 -4.23 8.96 -9.82
CA PRO A 66 -3.96 8.66 -11.22
C PRO A 66 -2.94 9.62 -11.84
N ASP A 67 -2.48 9.25 -13.04
CA ASP A 67 -1.56 10.10 -13.81
C ASP A 67 -2.16 11.47 -14.08
N THR A 68 -1.35 12.50 -13.86
CA THR A 68 -1.65 13.87 -14.25
C THR A 68 -0.37 14.67 -14.52
N ARG A 69 -0.46 15.63 -15.45
CA ARG A 69 0.57 16.62 -15.70
C ARG A 69 0.26 17.97 -15.02
N GLN A 70 -0.92 18.09 -14.44
CA GLN A 70 -1.34 19.31 -13.76
C GLN A 70 -0.51 19.55 -12.49
N PRO A 71 0.00 20.75 -12.27
CA PRO A 71 0.62 21.12 -11.00
C PRO A 71 -0.36 20.89 -9.84
N MET A 72 0.18 20.47 -8.70
CA MET A 72 -0.64 20.28 -7.51
C MET A 72 -1.19 21.63 -7.02
N PRO A 73 -2.52 21.75 -6.83
CA PRO A 73 -3.13 22.96 -6.29
C PRO A 73 -2.56 23.33 -4.92
N GLU A 74 -2.49 24.63 -4.62
CA GLU A 74 -1.91 25.14 -3.37
C GLU A 74 -2.60 24.57 -2.13
N ALA A 75 -3.94 24.50 -2.12
CA ALA A 75 -4.69 23.89 -1.03
C ALA A 75 -4.29 22.44 -0.76
N MET A 76 -4.02 21.67 -1.82
CA MET A 76 -3.56 20.27 -1.68
C MET A 76 -2.12 20.22 -1.17
N ARG A 77 -1.24 21.12 -1.60
CA ARG A 77 0.14 21.22 -1.11
C ARG A 77 0.15 21.50 0.40
N THR A 78 -0.65 22.47 0.84
CA THR A 78 -0.82 22.82 2.26
C THR A 78 -1.35 21.61 3.05
N TYR A 79 -2.42 20.97 2.58
CA TYR A 79 -3.00 19.81 3.21
C TYR A 79 -1.98 18.67 3.42
N ILE A 80 -1.16 18.37 2.40
CA ILE A 80 -0.16 17.29 2.51
C ILE A 80 0.96 17.69 3.48
N GLN A 81 1.41 18.95 3.45
CA GLN A 81 2.40 19.43 4.42
C GLN A 81 1.89 19.33 5.87
N ASP A 82 0.64 19.69 6.09
CA ASP A 82 0.02 19.57 7.42
C ASP A 82 -0.14 18.09 7.83
N THR A 83 -0.45 17.21 6.87
CA THR A 83 -0.45 15.76 7.08
C THR A 83 0.94 15.28 7.50
N TRP A 84 2.03 15.72 6.84
CA TRP A 84 3.40 15.35 7.21
C TRP A 84 3.73 15.78 8.64
N ARG A 85 3.42 17.03 9.02
CA ARG A 85 3.59 17.53 10.39
C ARG A 85 2.78 16.72 11.40
N GLY A 86 1.55 16.33 11.01
CA GLY A 86 0.68 15.46 11.83
C GLY A 86 1.30 14.09 12.06
N ILE A 87 1.85 13.48 11.01
CA ILE A 87 2.51 12.17 11.09
C ILE A 87 3.77 12.22 11.97
N GLU A 88 4.62 13.25 11.84
CA GLU A 88 5.81 13.39 12.69
C GLU A 88 5.46 13.45 14.19
N ARG A 89 4.30 14.02 14.52
CA ARG A 89 3.79 14.04 15.93
C ARG A 89 3.19 12.70 16.36
N ALA A 90 2.47 12.03 15.45
CA ALA A 90 1.73 10.79 15.76
C ALA A 90 2.64 9.54 15.75
N VAL A 91 3.69 9.54 14.94
CA VAL A 91 4.60 8.41 14.74
C VAL A 91 6.03 8.85 14.97
N PRO A 92 6.52 8.82 16.24
CA PRO A 92 7.86 9.26 16.59
C PRO A 92 8.94 8.54 15.76
N GLY A 93 9.92 9.30 15.27
CA GLY A 93 10.99 8.78 14.41
C GLY A 93 10.70 8.87 12.91
N THR A 94 9.45 9.08 12.50
CA THR A 94 9.14 9.43 11.11
C THR A 94 9.63 10.84 10.81
N LYS A 95 10.28 11.03 9.65
CA LYS A 95 10.84 12.32 9.23
C LYS A 95 10.43 12.64 7.81
N PHE A 96 10.27 13.93 7.53
CA PHE A 96 10.01 14.47 6.21
C PHE A 96 10.94 15.63 5.90
N ASN A 97 11.40 15.69 4.65
CA ASN A 97 12.17 16.82 4.13
C ASN A 97 11.23 17.80 3.42
N PHE A 98 10.87 18.88 4.09
CA PHE A 98 9.96 19.90 3.56
C PHE A 98 10.56 20.72 2.41
N GLU A 99 11.88 20.62 2.14
CA GLU A 99 12.50 21.20 0.94
C GLU A 99 11.93 20.63 -0.36
N PHE A 100 11.29 19.47 -0.31
CA PHE A 100 10.54 18.93 -1.44
C PHE A 100 9.57 19.96 -2.06
N TRP A 101 8.88 20.71 -1.22
CA TRP A 101 7.87 21.68 -1.64
C TRP A 101 8.45 22.94 -2.30
N ASN A 102 9.71 23.25 -2.02
CA ASN A 102 10.44 24.38 -2.59
C ASN A 102 11.22 23.97 -3.85
N ARG A 103 11.80 22.76 -3.85
CA ARG A 103 12.73 22.28 -4.89
C ARG A 103 12.02 21.58 -6.04
N CYS A 104 10.86 20.96 -5.79
CA CYS A 104 10.12 20.19 -6.77
C CYS A 104 8.86 20.91 -7.27
N ARG A 105 8.37 20.48 -8.43
CA ARG A 105 7.06 20.85 -8.96
C ARG A 105 6.10 19.69 -8.79
N PRO A 106 5.49 19.51 -7.60
CA PRO A 106 4.69 18.34 -7.30
C PRO A 106 3.41 18.28 -8.15
N ARG A 107 3.05 17.05 -8.51
CA ARG A 107 1.76 16.68 -9.10
C ARG A 107 1.05 15.72 -8.16
N ARG A 108 -0.29 15.68 -8.18
CA ARG A 108 -1.05 14.64 -7.47
C ARG A 108 -1.11 13.39 -8.38
N SER A 109 0.02 12.71 -8.54
CA SER A 109 0.22 11.59 -9.45
C SER A 109 1.13 10.56 -8.81
N THR A 110 0.59 9.41 -8.37
CA THR A 110 1.36 8.34 -7.72
C THR A 110 1.49 7.08 -8.58
N TYR A 111 0.70 6.98 -9.66
CA TYR A 111 0.77 5.84 -10.57
C TYR A 111 2.16 5.61 -11.16
N PRO A 112 2.96 6.64 -11.54
CA PRO A 112 4.33 6.41 -12.00
C PRO A 112 5.18 5.64 -10.99
N ALA A 113 5.11 6.01 -9.70
CA ALA A 113 5.81 5.32 -8.63
C ALA A 113 5.32 3.87 -8.43
N CYS A 114 4.01 3.62 -8.57
CA CYS A 114 3.44 2.28 -8.53
C CYS A 114 3.94 1.44 -9.73
N ARG A 115 3.95 1.99 -10.95
CA ARG A 115 4.50 1.31 -12.15
C ARG A 115 5.98 0.99 -11.97
N ALA A 116 6.74 1.88 -11.35
CA ALA A 116 8.15 1.64 -11.07
C ALA A 116 8.37 0.39 -10.20
N VAL A 117 7.52 0.15 -9.20
CA VAL A 117 7.58 -1.07 -8.40
C VAL A 117 7.28 -2.31 -9.25
N ILE A 118 6.26 -2.26 -10.11
CA ILE A 118 5.91 -3.37 -11.03
C ILE A 118 7.05 -3.64 -12.02
N ALA A 119 7.61 -2.59 -12.62
CA ALA A 119 8.73 -2.70 -13.55
C ALA A 119 9.99 -3.27 -12.88
N ALA A 120 10.23 -2.94 -11.61
CA ALA A 120 11.32 -3.51 -10.84
C ALA A 120 11.11 -5.02 -10.58
N ILE A 121 9.89 -5.41 -10.16
CA ILE A 121 9.52 -6.83 -9.95
C ILE A 121 9.67 -7.64 -11.25
N ALA A 122 9.46 -7.05 -12.42
CA ALA A 122 9.64 -7.73 -13.71
C ALA A 122 11.10 -8.10 -14.01
N GLN A 123 12.07 -7.50 -13.32
CA GLN A 123 13.48 -7.89 -13.38
C GLN A 123 13.89 -8.87 -12.25
N GLY A 124 13.10 -8.94 -11.17
CA GLY A 124 13.30 -9.85 -10.05
C GLY A 124 12.45 -9.44 -8.86
N ARG A 125 11.84 -10.42 -8.16
CA ARG A 125 11.00 -10.12 -6.97
C ARG A 125 11.79 -9.50 -5.82
N GLU A 126 13.09 -9.73 -5.76
CA GLU A 126 14.03 -9.15 -4.80
C GLU A 126 14.10 -7.63 -4.91
N PHE A 127 13.75 -7.05 -6.05
CA PHE A 127 13.76 -5.59 -6.27
C PHE A 127 12.50 -4.87 -5.76
N GLU A 128 11.45 -5.61 -5.33
CA GLU A 128 10.21 -4.98 -4.81
C GLU A 128 10.51 -4.05 -3.62
N GLU A 129 11.11 -4.57 -2.57
CA GLU A 129 11.41 -3.80 -1.36
C GLU A 129 12.41 -2.68 -1.61
N PRO A 130 13.56 -2.94 -2.28
CA PRO A 130 14.51 -1.89 -2.61
C PRO A 130 13.90 -0.74 -3.42
N MET A 131 13.02 -1.03 -4.39
CA MET A 131 12.37 0.00 -5.20
C MET A 131 11.39 0.84 -4.39
N ILE A 132 10.56 0.22 -3.55
CA ILE A 132 9.66 0.92 -2.64
C ILE A 132 10.46 1.83 -1.70
N GLU A 133 11.53 1.31 -1.11
CA GLU A 133 12.40 2.09 -0.23
C GLU A 133 13.04 3.27 -0.94
N ALA A 134 13.60 3.05 -2.13
CA ALA A 134 14.24 4.11 -2.92
C ALA A 134 13.25 5.23 -3.25
N ILE A 135 12.01 4.90 -3.67
CA ILE A 135 10.95 5.86 -3.94
C ILE A 135 10.59 6.65 -2.68
N GLN A 136 10.38 5.97 -1.56
CA GLN A 136 10.03 6.61 -0.30
C GLN A 136 11.11 7.55 0.19
N ARG A 137 12.39 7.13 0.16
CA ARG A 137 13.51 7.98 0.55
C ARG A 137 13.64 9.20 -0.36
N ALA A 138 13.57 9.00 -1.68
CA ALA A 138 13.62 10.08 -2.66
C ALA A 138 12.56 11.13 -2.39
N TYR A 139 11.32 10.71 -2.11
CA TYR A 139 10.19 11.60 -1.86
C TYR A 139 10.29 12.29 -0.50
N TYR A 140 10.47 11.50 0.55
CA TYR A 140 10.30 11.97 1.92
C TYR A 140 11.58 12.52 2.55
N LEU A 141 12.77 12.11 2.08
CA LEU A 141 14.03 12.51 2.69
C LEU A 141 14.92 13.31 1.75
N ASP A 142 14.93 12.99 0.45
CA ASP A 142 15.91 13.54 -0.48
C ASP A 142 15.36 14.69 -1.35
N ALA A 143 14.08 15.08 -1.15
CA ALA A 143 13.39 16.13 -1.90
C ALA A 143 13.48 15.90 -3.43
N ARG A 144 13.26 14.66 -3.89
CA ARG A 144 13.16 14.24 -5.30
C ARG A 144 11.75 13.81 -5.61
N ASN A 145 11.27 14.10 -6.82
CA ASN A 145 9.86 13.86 -7.18
C ASN A 145 9.66 12.49 -7.87
N PRO A 146 9.07 11.45 -7.20
CA PRO A 146 8.83 10.16 -7.82
C PRO A 146 7.64 10.14 -8.81
N SER A 147 7.03 11.29 -9.10
CA SER A 147 6.11 11.39 -10.23
C SER A 147 6.83 11.65 -11.55
N ASP A 148 8.16 11.85 -11.52
CA ASP A 148 8.99 12.11 -12.70
C ASP A 148 9.76 10.86 -13.10
N ASP A 149 9.64 10.44 -14.37
CA ASP A 149 10.25 9.22 -14.90
C ASP A 149 11.77 9.24 -14.74
N GLU A 150 12.42 10.38 -14.96
CA GLU A 150 13.87 10.52 -14.77
C GLU A 150 14.30 10.21 -13.33
N THR A 151 13.51 10.64 -12.35
CA THR A 151 13.74 10.29 -10.95
C THR A 151 13.65 8.78 -10.75
N LEU A 152 12.59 8.15 -11.25
CA LEU A 152 12.34 6.72 -11.09
C LEU A 152 13.42 5.87 -11.78
N ILE A 153 13.83 6.26 -13.00
CA ILE A 153 14.90 5.58 -13.76
C ILE A 153 16.24 5.65 -13.00
N ALA A 154 16.56 6.83 -12.45
CA ALA A 154 17.78 6.98 -11.65
C ALA A 154 17.73 6.16 -10.33
N LEU A 155 16.55 6.00 -9.73
CA LEU A 155 16.36 5.14 -8.55
C LEU A 155 16.51 3.66 -8.91
N GLY A 156 15.95 3.23 -10.05
CA GLY A 156 16.10 1.86 -10.57
C GLY A 156 17.56 1.50 -10.81
N ASP A 157 18.29 2.39 -11.46
CA ASP A 157 19.73 2.25 -11.70
C ASP A 157 20.53 2.12 -10.39
N ALA A 158 20.22 2.98 -9.42
CA ALA A 158 20.89 3.00 -8.12
C ALA A 158 20.69 1.71 -7.29
N ILE A 159 19.61 0.97 -7.51
CA ILE A 159 19.35 -0.31 -6.85
C ILE A 159 19.81 -1.53 -7.68
N GLY A 160 20.47 -1.30 -8.83
CA GLY A 160 21.09 -2.34 -9.65
C GLY A 160 20.18 -2.95 -10.71
N LEU A 161 19.07 -2.30 -11.06
CA LEU A 161 18.24 -2.72 -12.20
C LEU A 161 18.94 -2.40 -13.53
N ASP A 162 18.68 -3.22 -14.54
CA ASP A 162 19.00 -2.86 -15.92
C ASP A 162 18.20 -1.60 -16.31
N ARG A 163 18.94 -0.50 -16.52
CA ARG A 163 18.37 0.84 -16.72
C ARG A 163 17.49 0.92 -17.96
N GLU A 164 17.94 0.31 -19.08
CA GLU A 164 17.20 0.39 -20.35
C GLU A 164 15.92 -0.43 -20.29
N ARG A 165 16.00 -1.65 -19.80
CA ARG A 165 14.84 -2.52 -19.58
C ARG A 165 13.84 -1.88 -18.61
N PHE A 166 14.33 -1.25 -17.53
CA PHE A 166 13.48 -0.57 -16.57
C PHE A 166 12.77 0.65 -17.17
N ALA A 167 13.48 1.48 -17.92
CA ALA A 167 12.92 2.66 -18.59
C ALA A 167 11.83 2.28 -19.61
N LEU A 168 12.02 1.22 -20.38
CA LEU A 168 11.00 0.69 -21.30
C LEU A 168 9.78 0.16 -20.52
N ALA A 169 10.01 -0.63 -19.48
CA ALA A 169 8.93 -1.25 -18.70
C ALA A 169 8.09 -0.22 -17.92
N LEU A 170 8.69 0.90 -17.47
CA LEU A 170 8.03 1.90 -16.62
C LEU A 170 6.74 2.45 -17.23
N ASN A 171 6.73 2.67 -18.54
CA ASN A 171 5.59 3.23 -19.28
C ASN A 171 4.97 2.22 -20.27
N ASP A 172 5.32 0.95 -20.15
CA ASP A 172 4.73 -0.10 -20.98
C ASP A 172 3.24 -0.29 -20.67
N PRO A 173 2.37 -0.46 -21.67
CA PRO A 173 0.95 -0.70 -21.45
C PRO A 173 0.65 -1.91 -20.56
N SER A 174 1.47 -2.96 -20.59
CA SER A 174 1.30 -4.13 -19.73
C SER A 174 1.55 -3.81 -18.26
N THR A 175 2.53 -2.94 -17.95
CA THR A 175 2.81 -2.45 -16.60
C THR A 175 1.64 -1.61 -16.08
N GLN A 176 1.06 -0.76 -16.93
CA GLN A 176 -0.15 -0.01 -16.59
C GLN A 176 -1.35 -0.93 -16.35
N ALA A 177 -1.55 -1.93 -17.20
CA ALA A 177 -2.63 -2.91 -17.03
C ALA A 177 -2.48 -3.70 -15.72
N GLU A 178 -1.25 -4.09 -15.37
CA GLU A 178 -0.95 -4.74 -14.09
C GLU A 178 -1.29 -3.84 -12.90
N LEU A 179 -0.91 -2.56 -12.95
CA LEU A 179 -1.28 -1.59 -11.90
C LEU A 179 -2.80 -1.50 -11.74
N LEU A 180 -3.53 -1.36 -12.83
CA LEU A 180 -5.00 -1.27 -12.78
C LEU A 180 -5.64 -2.54 -12.21
N ARG A 181 -5.09 -3.72 -12.53
CA ARG A 181 -5.54 -4.98 -11.91
C ARG A 181 -5.28 -5.01 -10.40
N GLN A 182 -4.14 -4.53 -9.93
CA GLN A 182 -3.86 -4.45 -8.50
C GLN A 182 -4.76 -3.45 -7.79
N ILE A 183 -5.03 -2.30 -8.40
CA ILE A 183 -5.97 -1.30 -7.87
C ILE A 183 -7.37 -1.91 -7.74
N GLU A 184 -7.86 -2.60 -8.76
CA GLU A 184 -9.17 -3.25 -8.69
C GLU A 184 -9.19 -4.36 -7.64
N PHE A 185 -8.15 -5.19 -7.60
CA PHE A 185 -8.02 -6.21 -6.56
C PHE A 185 -8.00 -5.59 -5.15
N SER A 186 -7.30 -4.47 -4.95
CA SER A 186 -7.29 -3.78 -3.66
C SER A 186 -8.69 -3.36 -3.18
N ARG A 187 -9.57 -3.00 -4.12
CA ARG A 187 -10.98 -2.67 -3.82
C ARG A 187 -11.77 -3.89 -3.39
N THR A 188 -11.57 -5.02 -4.08
CA THR A 188 -12.25 -6.30 -3.72
C THR A 188 -11.82 -6.81 -2.34
N LEU A 189 -10.62 -6.46 -1.87
CA LEU A 189 -10.15 -6.78 -0.53
C LEU A 189 -10.86 -5.99 0.60
N GLY A 190 -11.62 -4.95 0.26
CA GLY A 190 -12.32 -4.12 1.24
C GLY A 190 -11.43 -3.13 2.01
N GLY A 191 -10.25 -2.81 1.48
CA GLY A 191 -9.36 -1.79 2.07
C GLY A 191 -10.00 -0.40 2.07
N ARG A 192 -9.96 0.30 3.22
CA ARG A 192 -10.60 1.61 3.42
C ARG A 192 -9.64 2.80 3.33
N GLY A 193 -8.50 2.61 2.67
CA GLY A 193 -7.47 3.63 2.53
C GLY A 193 -6.07 3.03 2.54
N PHE A 194 -5.06 3.88 2.72
CA PHE A 194 -3.65 3.45 2.73
C PHE A 194 -2.96 3.93 4.02
N PRO A 195 -2.25 3.05 4.71
CA PRO A 195 -2.16 1.59 4.52
C PRO A 195 -3.46 0.87 4.91
N SER A 196 -3.66 -0.37 4.40
CA SER A 196 -4.66 -1.30 4.91
C SER A 196 -4.05 -2.70 5.01
N LEU A 197 -4.42 -3.43 6.07
CA LEU A 197 -4.06 -4.84 6.24
C LEU A 197 -5.31 -5.69 6.14
N ILE A 198 -5.28 -6.74 5.32
CA ILE A 198 -6.40 -7.65 5.10
C ILE A 198 -5.90 -9.08 5.20
N LEU A 199 -6.50 -9.88 6.08
CA LEU A 199 -6.26 -11.32 6.16
C LEU A 199 -7.19 -12.05 5.20
N ASP A 200 -6.63 -12.95 4.41
CA ASP A 200 -7.31 -13.92 3.57
C ASP A 200 -7.15 -15.29 4.22
N ASP A 201 -8.18 -15.76 4.89
CA ASP A 201 -8.25 -17.06 5.54
C ASP A 201 -9.50 -17.83 5.05
N PRO A 202 -9.75 -19.08 5.49
CA PRO A 202 -10.92 -19.85 5.08
C PRO A 202 -12.27 -19.17 5.33
N ARG A 203 -12.34 -18.17 6.19
CA ARG A 203 -13.56 -17.37 6.46
C ARG A 203 -13.74 -16.22 5.50
N GLY A 204 -12.77 -15.92 4.65
CA GLY A 204 -12.81 -14.85 3.68
C GLY A 204 -11.82 -13.72 3.96
N TYR A 205 -12.02 -12.59 3.26
CA TYR A 205 -11.26 -11.38 3.49
C TYR A 205 -11.78 -10.65 4.71
N ARG A 206 -10.89 -10.35 5.66
CA ARG A 206 -11.22 -9.54 6.81
C ARG A 206 -10.15 -8.48 7.08
N PRO A 207 -10.53 -7.22 7.37
CA PRO A 207 -9.57 -6.20 7.75
C PRO A 207 -8.90 -6.57 9.07
N ILE A 208 -7.62 -6.18 9.19
CA ILE A 208 -6.82 -6.29 10.40
C ILE A 208 -6.51 -4.87 10.86
N ASP A 209 -6.88 -4.56 12.10
CA ASP A 209 -6.51 -3.29 12.72
C ASP A 209 -5.01 -3.25 12.99
N PHE A 210 -4.43 -2.07 12.93
CA PHE A 210 -3.01 -1.87 13.15
C PHE A 210 -2.74 -0.57 13.91
N ASP A 211 -1.60 -0.52 14.55
CA ASP A 211 -1.04 0.69 15.15
C ASP A 211 0.30 1.00 14.50
N TYR A 212 0.61 2.28 14.31
CA TYR A 212 1.86 2.73 13.68
C TYR A 212 3.08 2.51 14.58
N ASN A 213 2.88 2.48 15.89
CA ASN A 213 3.91 2.41 16.89
C ASN A 213 3.99 1.02 17.56
N ASP A 214 2.90 0.23 17.49
CA ASP A 214 2.83 -1.08 18.14
C ASP A 214 2.44 -2.21 17.15
N PRO A 215 3.41 -2.99 16.68
CA PRO A 215 3.14 -4.15 15.83
C PRO A 215 2.37 -5.27 16.53
N ALA A 216 2.30 -5.28 17.89
CA ALA A 216 1.59 -6.32 18.63
C ALA A 216 0.07 -6.28 18.36
N VAL A 217 -0.49 -5.13 18.04
CA VAL A 217 -1.91 -4.99 17.65
C VAL A 217 -2.27 -5.90 16.48
N VAL A 218 -1.41 -6.01 15.46
CA VAL A 218 -1.61 -6.92 14.33
C VAL A 218 -1.38 -8.38 14.75
N LEU A 219 -0.29 -8.64 15.46
CA LEU A 219 0.10 -10.01 15.83
C LEU A 219 -0.95 -10.66 16.72
N ALA A 220 -1.52 -9.95 17.69
CA ALA A 220 -2.58 -10.46 18.55
C ALA A 220 -3.82 -10.91 17.77
N GLN A 221 -4.20 -10.18 16.69
CA GLN A 221 -5.32 -10.56 15.83
C GLN A 221 -5.03 -11.77 14.94
N LEU A 222 -3.76 -12.11 14.77
CA LEU A 222 -3.29 -13.32 14.08
C LEU A 222 -3.07 -14.50 15.03
N GLY A 223 -3.28 -14.33 16.34
CA GLY A 223 -3.08 -15.35 17.37
C GLY A 223 -1.61 -15.57 17.76
N LEU A 224 -0.77 -14.52 17.62
CA LEU A 224 0.69 -14.56 17.83
C LEU A 224 1.11 -13.72 19.04
#